data_baec57c4af9276be4dcf16dd04773f1d
#
_entry.id   baec57c4af9276be4dcf16dd04773f1d
#
_cell.length_a   1.000
_cell.length_b   1.000
_cell.length_c   1.000
_cell.angle_alpha   90.00
_cell.angle_beta   90.00
_cell.angle_gamma   90.00
#
_symmetry.space_group_name_H-M   'P 1'
#
loop_
_entity.id
_entity.type
_entity.pdbx_description
1 polymer ?
#
loop_
_entity_poly.entity_id
_entity_poly.type
_entity_poly.pdbx_seq_one_letter_code
_entity_poly.pdbx_strand_id
1 'polypeptide(L)'
;MVRFLKKLFSRFGTPKALISDRGTHFCNHQLEKILTRYGVYHRVSTAYHPQTNGQAEVTNRGLKRILEKTVGLNKKEWADKLDDALWAFRTAYKTTIGTTPYKLVYGKSCHLPVEIAHRAYWAIKSVNLDLETAGKNRFCQMNELDELRNYAYSNSEIYKERMKNLHDKYIKPNEFRVGDRVLLFNSRLRLFPGKLKSRWSGPFSVTHVFPHGAVEIKARNGIPFKVNGQRLKLYRGSIEDEEEEISLQTVNK
;
A
#
# COMPACT_ATOMS: atom_id res chain seq x y z
N MET A 1 -12.42 -10.67 -6.65
CA MET A 1 -12.27 -9.89 -5.40
C MET A 1 -13.04 -10.51 -4.25
N VAL A 2 -14.36 -10.66 -4.30
CA VAL A 2 -15.22 -11.21 -3.23
C VAL A 2 -14.78 -12.58 -2.69
N ARG A 3 -14.52 -13.56 -3.58
CA ARG A 3 -14.03 -14.89 -3.17
C ARG A 3 -12.67 -14.82 -2.45
N PHE A 4 -11.82 -13.91 -2.88
CA PHE A 4 -10.51 -13.68 -2.25
C PHE A 4 -10.68 -13.14 -0.82
N LEU A 5 -11.51 -12.11 -0.62
CA LEU A 5 -11.75 -11.54 0.71
C LEU A 5 -12.39 -12.56 1.67
N LYS A 6 -13.36 -13.35 1.21
CA LYS A 6 -13.93 -14.44 2.03
C LYS A 6 -12.88 -15.42 2.50
N LYS A 7 -11.98 -15.89 1.60
CA LYS A 7 -10.86 -16.77 1.96
C LYS A 7 -9.88 -16.11 2.92
N LEU A 8 -9.62 -14.81 2.74
CA LEU A 8 -8.73 -14.05 3.60
C LEU A 8 -9.32 -13.92 5.01
N PHE A 9 -10.59 -13.53 5.10
CA PHE A 9 -11.28 -13.34 6.38
C PHE A 9 -11.50 -14.64 7.14
N SER A 10 -11.77 -15.75 6.45
CA SER A 10 -11.88 -17.06 7.11
C SER A 10 -10.54 -17.55 7.66
N ARG A 11 -9.41 -17.11 7.09
CA ARG A 11 -8.07 -17.53 7.50
C ARG A 11 -7.46 -16.64 8.59
N PHE A 12 -7.64 -15.33 8.49
CA PHE A 12 -6.95 -14.34 9.33
C PHE A 12 -7.89 -13.51 10.20
N GLY A 13 -9.21 -13.75 10.12
CA GLY A 13 -10.22 -12.90 10.73
C GLY A 13 -10.51 -11.64 9.91
N THR A 14 -11.54 -10.90 10.32
CA THR A 14 -11.96 -9.65 9.69
C THR A 14 -11.15 -8.48 10.21
N PRO A 15 -10.56 -7.64 9.35
CA PRO A 15 -9.89 -6.43 9.80
C PRO A 15 -10.91 -5.36 10.23
N LYS A 16 -10.51 -4.44 11.09
CA LYS A 16 -11.36 -3.30 11.47
C LYS A 16 -11.65 -2.38 10.28
N ALA A 17 -10.68 -2.19 9.41
CA ALA A 17 -10.81 -1.36 8.22
C ALA A 17 -10.02 -1.93 7.04
N LEU A 18 -10.53 -1.73 5.83
CA LEU A 18 -9.86 -1.99 4.57
C LEU A 18 -9.57 -0.65 3.90
N ILE A 19 -8.29 -0.40 3.58
CA ILE A 19 -7.88 0.79 2.85
C ILE A 19 -7.56 0.39 1.41
N SER A 20 -8.11 1.11 0.44
CA SER A 20 -7.85 0.85 -0.98
C SER A 20 -7.67 2.16 -1.77
N ASP A 21 -7.20 2.04 -3.00
CA ASP A 21 -7.29 3.12 -3.97
C ASP A 21 -8.73 3.27 -4.52
N ARG A 22 -8.94 4.23 -5.42
CA ARG A 22 -10.23 4.48 -6.07
C ARG A 22 -10.47 3.63 -7.33
N GLY A 23 -9.78 2.49 -7.46
CA GLY A 23 -10.03 1.58 -8.58
C GLY A 23 -11.47 1.06 -8.59
N THR A 24 -12.08 0.95 -9.77
CA THR A 24 -13.46 0.47 -9.93
C THR A 24 -13.69 -0.92 -9.34
N HIS A 25 -12.64 -1.75 -9.31
CA HIS A 25 -12.66 -3.07 -8.70
C HIS A 25 -12.75 -3.05 -7.17
N PHE A 26 -12.43 -1.91 -6.52
CA PHE A 26 -12.62 -1.67 -5.08
C PHE A 26 -13.85 -0.80 -4.79
N CYS A 27 -14.23 0.09 -5.71
CA CYS A 27 -15.37 0.98 -5.55
C CYS A 27 -16.59 0.44 -6.31
N ASN A 28 -17.15 -0.68 -5.82
CA ASN A 28 -18.35 -1.26 -6.40
C ASN A 28 -19.31 -1.76 -5.31
N HIS A 29 -20.60 -1.78 -5.62
CA HIS A 29 -21.67 -2.14 -4.70
C HIS A 29 -21.56 -3.57 -4.13
N GLN A 30 -21.02 -4.53 -4.89
CA GLN A 30 -20.86 -5.90 -4.41
C GLN A 30 -19.82 -5.99 -3.29
N LEU A 31 -18.71 -5.25 -3.42
CA LEU A 31 -17.68 -5.18 -2.39
C LEU A 31 -18.21 -4.48 -1.14
N GLU A 32 -18.89 -3.37 -1.32
CA GLU A 32 -19.49 -2.61 -0.22
C GLU A 32 -20.45 -3.47 0.62
N LYS A 33 -21.39 -4.16 -0.02
CA LYS A 33 -22.29 -5.12 0.65
C LYS A 33 -21.56 -6.15 1.50
N ILE A 34 -20.46 -6.68 0.99
CA ILE A 34 -19.70 -7.71 1.71
C ILE A 34 -18.97 -7.12 2.88
N LEU A 35 -18.28 -6.01 2.70
CA LEU A 35 -17.56 -5.36 3.79
C LEU A 35 -18.51 -4.95 4.91
N THR A 36 -19.68 -4.40 4.58
CA THR A 36 -20.73 -4.08 5.55
C THR A 36 -21.19 -5.32 6.30
N ARG A 37 -21.44 -6.45 5.59
CA ARG A 37 -21.84 -7.72 6.22
C ARG A 37 -20.82 -8.26 7.20
N TYR A 38 -19.53 -8.03 6.94
CA TYR A 38 -18.44 -8.45 7.83
C TYR A 38 -18.03 -7.39 8.86
N GLY A 39 -18.72 -6.26 8.93
CA GLY A 39 -18.41 -5.16 9.86
C GLY A 39 -17.07 -4.48 9.56
N VAL A 40 -16.61 -4.52 8.31
CA VAL A 40 -15.33 -3.95 7.88
C VAL A 40 -15.54 -2.57 7.27
N TYR A 41 -14.91 -1.55 7.84
CA TYR A 41 -14.96 -0.19 7.28
C TYR A 41 -14.11 -0.08 6.02
N HIS A 42 -14.71 0.31 4.90
CA HIS A 42 -13.96 0.62 3.68
C HIS A 42 -13.54 2.08 3.68
N ARG A 43 -12.23 2.32 3.64
CA ARG A 43 -11.64 3.67 3.53
C ARG A 43 -10.91 3.80 2.20
N VAL A 44 -11.38 4.71 1.38
CA VAL A 44 -10.78 4.99 0.08
C VAL A 44 -9.71 6.07 0.24
N SER A 45 -8.53 5.84 -0.32
CA SER A 45 -7.44 6.81 -0.28
C SER A 45 -7.80 8.10 -1.02
N THR A 46 -7.24 9.22 -0.56
CA THR A 46 -7.36 10.52 -1.24
C THR A 46 -6.76 10.40 -2.65
N ALA A 47 -7.43 10.99 -3.63
CA ALA A 47 -6.92 11.01 -5.00
C ALA A 47 -5.52 11.64 -5.04
N TYR A 48 -4.62 11.01 -5.82
CA TYR A 48 -3.23 11.45 -5.97
C TYR A 48 -2.40 11.48 -4.66
N HIS A 49 -2.81 10.75 -3.61
CA HIS A 49 -2.08 10.63 -2.35
C HIS A 49 -1.49 9.21 -2.19
N PRO A 50 -0.32 8.90 -2.78
CA PRO A 50 0.23 7.54 -2.81
C PRO A 50 0.66 7.04 -1.42
N GLN A 51 0.92 7.93 -0.47
CA GLN A 51 1.37 7.59 0.88
C GLN A 51 0.39 6.68 1.63
N THR A 52 -0.91 6.75 1.32
CA THR A 52 -1.93 5.91 1.96
C THR A 52 -1.77 4.42 1.63
N ASN A 53 -1.26 4.10 0.43
CA ASN A 53 -1.05 2.74 -0.06
C ASN A 53 0.44 2.34 -0.12
N GLY A 54 1.33 3.09 0.50
CA GLY A 54 2.78 2.90 0.42
C GLY A 54 3.23 1.48 0.79
N GLN A 55 2.58 0.83 1.74
CA GLN A 55 2.92 -0.55 2.13
C GLN A 55 2.59 -1.57 1.01
N ALA A 56 1.46 -1.41 0.32
CA ALA A 56 1.12 -2.24 -0.82
C ALA A 56 2.08 -2.01 -2.00
N GLU A 57 2.43 -0.75 -2.28
CA GLU A 57 3.37 -0.40 -3.34
C GLU A 57 4.78 -0.95 -3.08
N VAL A 58 5.29 -0.83 -1.86
CA VAL A 58 6.61 -1.37 -1.46
C VAL A 58 6.61 -2.89 -1.57
N THR A 59 5.54 -3.55 -1.12
CA THR A 59 5.39 -5.01 -1.23
C THR A 59 5.36 -5.46 -2.69
N ASN A 60 4.55 -4.82 -3.53
CA ASN A 60 4.47 -5.12 -4.96
C ASN A 60 5.80 -4.89 -5.68
N ARG A 61 6.53 -3.84 -5.32
CA ARG A 61 7.87 -3.57 -5.85
C ARG A 61 8.86 -4.66 -5.44
N GLY A 62 8.79 -5.12 -4.19
CA GLY A 62 9.60 -6.23 -3.69
C GLY A 62 9.34 -7.53 -4.44
N LEU A 63 8.07 -7.91 -4.61
CA LEU A 63 7.66 -9.08 -5.38
C LEU A 63 8.09 -8.99 -6.84
N LYS A 64 7.89 -7.83 -7.48
CA LYS A 64 8.32 -7.59 -8.84
C LYS A 64 9.83 -7.83 -9.02
N ARG A 65 10.66 -7.32 -8.11
CA ARG A 65 12.12 -7.54 -8.14
C ARG A 65 12.51 -9.01 -8.00
N ILE A 66 11.78 -9.78 -7.17
CA ILE A 66 12.01 -11.22 -7.04
C ILE A 66 11.64 -11.92 -8.35
N LEU A 67 10.47 -11.62 -8.91
CA LEU A 67 10.02 -12.18 -10.19
C LEU A 67 10.98 -11.84 -11.33
N GLU A 68 11.45 -10.60 -11.44
CA GLU A 68 12.43 -10.17 -12.45
C GLU A 68 13.73 -11.00 -12.41
N LYS A 69 14.13 -11.46 -11.20
CA LYS A 69 15.32 -12.31 -11.02
C LYS A 69 15.04 -13.79 -11.29
N THR A 70 13.81 -14.25 -11.06
CA THR A 70 13.44 -15.68 -11.10
C THR A 70 13.00 -16.13 -12.49
N VAL A 71 12.40 -15.21 -13.26
CA VAL A 71 11.76 -15.52 -14.56
C VAL A 71 12.77 -15.66 -15.72
N GLY A 72 14.03 -15.32 -15.55
CA GLY A 72 15.03 -15.45 -16.61
C GLY A 72 14.70 -14.65 -17.89
N LEU A 73 14.96 -15.24 -19.05
CA LEU A 73 14.80 -14.59 -20.35
C LEU A 73 13.34 -14.49 -20.83
N ASN A 74 12.51 -15.49 -20.49
CA ASN A 74 11.10 -15.53 -20.91
C ASN A 74 10.18 -14.88 -19.87
N LYS A 75 10.00 -13.56 -19.97
CA LYS A 75 9.17 -12.78 -19.03
C LYS A 75 7.68 -13.15 -19.02
N LYS A 76 7.19 -13.95 -19.96
CA LYS A 76 5.78 -14.38 -20.02
C LYS A 76 5.44 -15.45 -18.97
N GLU A 77 6.43 -16.18 -18.48
CA GLU A 77 6.27 -17.26 -17.49
C GLU A 77 6.23 -16.78 -16.03
N TRP A 78 6.04 -15.49 -15.80
CA TRP A 78 6.00 -14.94 -14.45
C TRP A 78 4.89 -15.55 -13.57
N ALA A 79 3.78 -15.98 -14.16
CA ALA A 79 2.65 -16.54 -13.43
C ALA A 79 3.01 -17.86 -12.76
N ASP A 80 3.77 -18.72 -13.42
CA ASP A 80 4.22 -20.02 -12.89
C ASP A 80 5.24 -19.86 -11.77
N LYS A 81 5.99 -18.75 -11.78
CA LYS A 81 6.98 -18.41 -10.74
C LYS A 81 6.42 -17.55 -9.60
N LEU A 82 5.12 -17.22 -9.63
CA LEU A 82 4.52 -16.33 -8.65
C LEU A 82 4.51 -16.93 -7.24
N ASP A 83 4.21 -18.21 -7.10
CA ASP A 83 4.16 -18.88 -5.80
C ASP A 83 5.55 -18.98 -5.17
N ASP A 84 6.59 -19.25 -5.96
CA ASP A 84 7.98 -19.24 -5.52
C ASP A 84 8.41 -17.84 -5.06
N ALA A 85 8.04 -16.80 -5.81
CA ALA A 85 8.34 -15.42 -5.45
C ALA A 85 7.61 -14.98 -4.17
N LEU A 86 6.36 -15.38 -3.99
CA LEU A 86 5.59 -15.16 -2.77
C LEU A 86 6.20 -15.89 -1.57
N TRP A 87 6.65 -17.11 -1.76
CA TRP A 87 7.35 -17.87 -0.74
C TRP A 87 8.64 -17.19 -0.33
N ALA A 88 9.50 -16.84 -1.29
CA ALA A 88 10.73 -16.10 -1.04
C ALA A 88 10.46 -14.76 -0.31
N PHE A 89 9.41 -14.03 -0.70
CA PHE A 89 9.05 -12.76 -0.06
C PHE A 89 8.62 -12.95 1.41
N ARG A 90 7.86 -14.01 1.72
CA ARG A 90 7.35 -14.29 3.09
C ARG A 90 8.46 -14.79 4.01
N THR A 91 9.44 -15.50 3.48
CA THR A 91 10.51 -16.12 4.25
C THR A 91 11.77 -15.26 4.37
N ALA A 92 11.89 -14.21 3.56
CA ALA A 92 13.00 -13.27 3.64
C ALA A 92 12.89 -12.37 4.88
N TYR A 93 14.01 -12.11 5.53
CA TYR A 93 14.13 -11.17 6.63
C TYR A 93 13.76 -9.74 6.18
N LYS A 94 13.01 -9.03 7.00
CA LYS A 94 12.60 -7.64 6.77
C LYS A 94 13.13 -6.76 7.90
N THR A 95 14.02 -5.85 7.58
CA THR A 95 14.57 -4.87 8.53
C THR A 95 13.50 -4.05 9.24
N THR A 96 12.41 -3.74 8.54
CA THR A 96 11.30 -2.95 9.08
C THR A 96 10.55 -3.62 10.22
N ILE A 97 10.55 -4.93 10.29
CA ILE A 97 9.87 -5.72 11.33
C ILE A 97 10.86 -6.53 12.18
N GLY A 98 12.16 -6.49 11.87
CA GLY A 98 13.20 -7.20 12.63
C GLY A 98 13.14 -8.73 12.55
N THR A 99 12.33 -9.29 11.64
CA THR A 99 12.14 -10.73 11.49
C THR A 99 11.59 -11.07 10.11
N THR A 100 11.16 -12.32 9.89
CA THR A 100 10.48 -12.74 8.65
C THR A 100 8.96 -12.66 8.82
N PRO A 101 8.21 -12.28 7.76
CA PRO A 101 6.74 -12.33 7.79
C PRO A 101 6.19 -13.70 8.16
N TYR A 102 6.87 -14.76 7.73
CA TYR A 102 6.49 -16.13 8.04
C TYR A 102 6.52 -16.40 9.57
N LYS A 103 7.58 -15.99 10.25
CA LYS A 103 7.73 -16.18 11.70
C LYS A 103 6.66 -15.42 12.50
N LEU A 104 6.29 -14.19 12.06
CA LEU A 104 5.22 -13.42 12.72
C LEU A 104 3.85 -14.09 12.64
N VAL A 105 3.57 -14.77 11.53
CA VAL A 105 2.27 -15.41 11.31
C VAL A 105 2.21 -16.76 12.02
N TYR A 106 3.24 -17.59 11.85
CA TYR A 106 3.23 -18.99 12.28
C TYR A 106 3.96 -19.26 13.59
N GLY A 107 4.67 -18.28 14.16
CA GLY A 107 5.42 -18.41 15.40
C GLY A 107 6.66 -19.30 15.32
N LYS A 108 7.02 -19.77 14.13
CA LYS A 108 8.17 -20.66 13.91
C LYS A 108 8.98 -20.22 12.70
N SER A 109 10.25 -20.61 12.67
CA SER A 109 11.10 -20.40 11.50
C SER A 109 10.59 -21.20 10.31
N CYS A 110 10.83 -20.67 9.11
CA CYS A 110 10.58 -21.40 7.88
C CYS A 110 11.66 -22.47 7.73
N HIS A 111 11.25 -23.68 7.41
CA HIS A 111 12.15 -24.77 7.05
C HIS A 111 12.19 -24.91 5.52
N LEU A 112 13.36 -25.19 4.98
CA LEU A 112 13.49 -25.56 3.58
C LEU A 112 12.87 -26.95 3.36
N PRO A 113 12.24 -27.25 2.21
CA PRO A 113 11.42 -28.46 2.02
C PRO A 113 12.17 -29.79 2.19
N VAL A 114 13.49 -29.77 2.18
CA VAL A 114 14.36 -30.98 2.13
C VAL A 114 15.03 -31.28 3.47
N GLU A 115 14.64 -30.61 4.56
CA GLU A 115 15.48 -30.62 5.73
C GLU A 115 15.25 -31.76 6.71
N ILE A 116 16.38 -32.35 7.07
CA ILE A 116 16.54 -33.28 8.20
C ILE A 116 15.94 -32.67 9.48
N ALA A 117 16.05 -31.36 9.69
CA ALA A 117 15.45 -30.63 10.81
C ALA A 117 13.92 -30.79 10.88
N HIS A 118 13.23 -30.84 9.74
CA HIS A 118 11.79 -31.06 9.72
C HIS A 118 11.42 -32.47 10.19
N ARG A 119 12.19 -33.48 9.77
CA ARG A 119 12.01 -34.85 10.22
C ARG A 119 12.36 -35.00 11.70
N ALA A 120 13.42 -34.35 12.18
CA ALA A 120 13.79 -34.34 13.58
C ALA A 120 12.73 -33.64 14.46
N TYR A 121 12.17 -32.52 14.01
CA TYR A 121 11.08 -31.83 14.72
C TYR A 121 9.82 -32.68 14.83
N TRP A 122 9.44 -33.41 13.77
CA TRP A 122 8.34 -34.37 13.81
C TRP A 122 8.61 -35.54 14.74
N ALA A 123 9.84 -36.05 14.76
CA ALA A 123 10.25 -37.12 15.67
C ALA A 123 10.17 -36.66 17.13
N ILE A 124 10.68 -35.49 17.46
CA ILE A 124 10.59 -34.89 18.82
C ILE A 124 9.13 -34.68 19.20
N LYS A 125 8.29 -34.21 18.29
CA LYS A 125 6.86 -33.99 18.55
C LYS A 125 6.10 -35.29 18.77
N SER A 126 6.45 -36.37 18.07
CA SER A 126 5.84 -37.70 18.25
C SER A 126 6.26 -38.39 19.55
N VAL A 127 7.45 -38.07 20.07
CA VAL A 127 7.99 -38.60 21.34
C VAL A 127 7.47 -37.82 22.55
N ASN A 128 6.98 -36.59 22.36
CA ASN A 128 6.44 -35.76 23.44
C ASN A 128 5.00 -36.16 23.80
N LEU A 129 4.85 -37.33 24.42
CA LEU A 129 3.57 -37.91 24.81
C LEU A 129 3.03 -37.34 26.15
N ASP A 130 3.82 -36.49 26.84
CA ASP A 130 3.40 -35.84 28.07
C ASP A 130 2.59 -34.56 27.74
N LEU A 131 1.28 -34.67 27.88
CA LEU A 131 0.33 -33.59 27.59
C LEU A 131 0.50 -32.37 28.50
N GLU A 132 0.93 -32.57 29.75
CA GLU A 132 1.14 -31.46 30.68
C GLU A 132 2.36 -30.63 30.31
N THR A 133 3.47 -31.28 30.04
CA THR A 133 4.69 -30.63 29.58
C THR A 133 4.49 -29.99 28.22
N ALA A 134 3.78 -30.65 27.30
CA ALA A 134 3.43 -30.09 26.00
C ALA A 134 2.53 -28.83 26.13
N GLY A 135 1.60 -28.83 27.09
CA GLY A 135 0.75 -27.68 27.42
C GLY A 135 1.55 -26.48 27.91
N LYS A 136 2.46 -26.71 28.89
CA LYS A 136 3.36 -25.66 29.41
C LYS A 136 4.26 -25.08 28.30
N ASN A 137 4.86 -25.93 27.49
CA ASN A 137 5.69 -25.51 26.35
C ASN A 137 4.90 -24.69 25.33
N ARG A 138 3.65 -25.09 25.08
CA ARG A 138 2.77 -24.35 24.17
C ARG A 138 2.41 -22.98 24.69
N PHE A 139 2.16 -22.86 25.99
CA PHE A 139 1.88 -21.58 26.65
C PHE A 139 3.09 -20.64 26.56
N CYS A 140 4.30 -21.13 26.82
CA CYS A 140 5.53 -20.35 26.64
C CYS A 140 5.70 -19.88 25.19
N GLN A 141 5.51 -20.76 24.21
CA GLN A 141 5.58 -20.40 22.79
C GLN A 141 4.56 -19.33 22.37
N MET A 142 3.37 -19.33 22.98
CA MET A 142 2.37 -18.29 22.71
C MET A 142 2.82 -16.94 23.27
N ASN A 143 3.37 -16.88 24.48
CA ASN A 143 3.91 -15.67 25.07
C ASN A 143 5.10 -15.12 24.25
N GLU A 144 6.04 -15.99 23.87
CA GLU A 144 7.15 -15.61 23.00
C GLU A 144 6.69 -15.05 21.65
N LEU A 145 5.60 -15.59 21.11
CA LEU A 145 5.03 -15.10 19.86
C LEU A 145 4.42 -13.70 20.02
N ASP A 146 3.75 -13.44 21.13
CA ASP A 146 3.17 -12.12 21.42
C ASP A 146 4.28 -11.09 21.66
N GLU A 147 5.35 -11.45 22.38
CA GLU A 147 6.54 -10.60 22.52
C GLU A 147 7.19 -10.29 21.17
N LEU A 148 7.36 -11.31 20.32
CA LEU A 148 7.91 -11.15 18.98
C LEU A 148 7.06 -10.20 18.13
N ARG A 149 5.74 -10.28 18.23
CA ARG A 149 4.81 -9.40 17.52
C ARG A 149 4.90 -7.97 18.04
N ASN A 150 4.93 -7.78 19.34
CA ASN A 150 5.07 -6.46 19.96
C ASN A 150 6.40 -5.82 19.57
N TYR A 151 7.49 -6.57 19.59
CA TYR A 151 8.78 -6.11 19.12
C TYR A 151 8.76 -5.70 17.64
N ALA A 152 8.12 -6.49 16.78
CA ALA A 152 8.01 -6.18 15.36
C ALA A 152 7.16 -4.91 15.10
N TYR A 153 6.11 -4.68 15.88
CA TYR A 153 5.31 -3.45 15.83
C TYR A 153 6.15 -2.25 16.23
N SER A 154 6.84 -2.30 17.36
CA SER A 154 7.70 -1.21 17.84
C SER A 154 8.81 -0.89 16.85
N ASN A 155 9.48 -1.93 16.31
CA ASN A 155 10.52 -1.75 15.30
C ASN A 155 9.99 -1.11 14.00
N SER A 156 8.80 -1.52 13.58
CA SER A 156 8.12 -0.93 12.41
C SER A 156 7.77 0.54 12.64
N GLU A 157 7.36 0.91 13.83
CA GLU A 157 7.01 2.28 14.22
C GLU A 157 8.26 3.19 14.21
N ILE A 158 9.33 2.75 14.87
CA ILE A 158 10.62 3.44 14.88
C ILE A 158 11.16 3.64 13.45
N TYR A 159 11.06 2.59 12.62
CA TYR A 159 11.50 2.68 11.23
C TYR A 159 10.67 3.67 10.41
N LYS A 160 9.35 3.67 10.58
CA LYS A 160 8.45 4.62 9.92
C LYS A 160 8.75 6.06 10.34
N GLU A 161 8.95 6.30 11.62
CA GLU A 161 9.29 7.62 12.14
C GLU A 161 10.64 8.11 11.59
N ARG A 162 11.66 7.26 11.59
CA ARG A 162 12.96 7.57 11.01
C ARG A 162 12.85 7.93 9.51
N MET A 163 12.10 7.13 8.75
CA MET A 163 11.88 7.38 7.33
C MET A 163 11.07 8.65 7.08
N LYS A 164 10.07 8.94 7.92
CA LYS A 164 9.32 10.18 7.88
C LYS A 164 10.23 11.38 8.11
N ASN A 165 11.05 11.36 9.14
CA ASN A 165 11.97 12.45 9.46
C ASN A 165 12.99 12.71 8.33
N LEU A 166 13.48 11.65 7.68
CA LEU A 166 14.33 11.78 6.50
C LEU A 166 13.59 12.39 5.31
N HIS A 167 12.37 11.97 5.06
CA HIS A 167 11.54 12.49 3.97
C HIS A 167 11.20 13.96 4.19
N ASP A 168 10.79 14.33 5.41
CA ASP A 168 10.37 15.69 5.75
C ASP A 168 11.51 16.71 5.66
N LYS A 169 12.77 16.28 5.86
CA LYS A 169 13.96 17.13 5.64
C LYS A 169 14.11 17.62 4.19
N TYR A 170 13.60 16.88 3.21
CA TYR A 170 13.74 17.18 1.79
C TYR A 170 12.47 17.77 1.16
N ILE A 171 11.38 17.84 1.91
CA ILE A 171 10.14 18.46 1.44
C ILE A 171 10.27 19.98 1.52
N LYS A 172 10.09 20.63 0.37
CA LYS A 172 9.84 22.08 0.35
C LYS A 172 8.39 22.31 0.75
N PRO A 173 8.12 23.11 1.79
CA PRO A 173 6.76 23.41 2.18
C PRO A 173 6.07 24.16 1.02
N ASN A 174 4.99 23.60 0.53
CA ASN A 174 4.09 24.29 -0.38
C ASN A 174 2.93 24.82 0.46
N GLU A 175 2.94 26.10 0.74
CA GLU A 175 1.87 26.77 1.46
C GLU A 175 0.82 27.23 0.46
N PHE A 176 -0.40 26.71 0.59
CA PHE A 176 -1.56 27.14 -0.18
C PHE A 176 -2.54 27.83 0.77
N ARG A 177 -3.23 28.85 0.24
CA ARG A 177 -4.30 29.56 0.93
C ARG A 177 -5.61 29.34 0.21
N VAL A 178 -6.70 29.42 0.95
CA VAL A 178 -8.05 29.40 0.35
C VAL A 178 -8.17 30.60 -0.60
N GLY A 179 -8.62 30.33 -1.82
CA GLY A 179 -8.71 31.31 -2.90
C GLY A 179 -7.52 31.29 -3.87
N ASP A 180 -6.41 30.64 -3.54
CA ASP A 180 -5.27 30.52 -4.45
C ASP A 180 -5.68 29.79 -5.75
N ARG A 181 -5.10 30.25 -6.86
CA ARG A 181 -5.20 29.55 -8.14
C ARG A 181 -4.02 28.59 -8.31
N VAL A 182 -4.31 27.34 -8.64
CA VAL A 182 -3.32 26.26 -8.69
C VAL A 182 -3.45 25.42 -9.94
N LEU A 183 -2.32 24.89 -10.38
CA LEU A 183 -2.24 23.88 -11.42
C LEU A 183 -2.08 22.50 -10.79
N LEU A 184 -2.76 21.50 -11.34
CA LEU A 184 -2.67 20.10 -10.90
C LEU A 184 -1.76 19.30 -11.84
N PHE A 185 -0.75 18.64 -11.25
CA PHE A 185 0.13 17.75 -11.98
C PHE A 185 -0.55 16.41 -12.29
N ASN A 186 -0.63 16.05 -13.57
CA ASN A 186 -1.14 14.78 -14.03
C ASN A 186 -0.03 13.88 -14.58
N SER A 187 0.38 12.88 -13.79
CA SER A 187 1.44 11.94 -14.16
C SER A 187 1.09 11.00 -15.34
N ARG A 188 -0.20 10.88 -15.68
CA ARG A 188 -0.67 10.05 -16.80
C ARG A 188 -0.50 10.73 -18.15
N LEU A 189 -0.37 12.05 -18.16
CA LEU A 189 -0.09 12.78 -19.39
C LEU A 189 1.37 12.51 -19.82
N ARG A 190 1.55 11.74 -20.88
CA ARG A 190 2.86 11.49 -21.49
C ARG A 190 3.15 12.60 -22.51
N LEU A 191 4.41 13.04 -22.56
CA LEU A 191 4.91 13.84 -23.66
C LEU A 191 5.04 12.91 -24.87
N PHE A 192 4.20 13.10 -25.89
CA PHE A 192 4.37 12.41 -27.16
C PHE A 192 5.40 13.19 -28.01
N PRO A 193 6.27 12.49 -28.77
CA PRO A 193 7.15 13.15 -29.73
C PRO A 193 6.33 14.03 -30.69
N GLY A 194 6.70 15.29 -30.83
CA GLY A 194 6.05 16.23 -31.73
C GLY A 194 4.84 17.00 -31.21
N LYS A 195 4.36 16.75 -29.99
CA LYS A 195 3.28 17.55 -29.36
C LYS A 195 3.67 17.94 -27.94
N LEU A 196 3.88 19.22 -27.70
CA LEU A 196 4.06 19.81 -26.37
C LEU A 196 2.71 19.82 -25.66
N LYS A 197 2.44 18.80 -24.86
CA LYS A 197 1.31 18.79 -23.93
C LYS A 197 1.81 19.05 -22.51
N SER A 198 1.22 20.04 -21.87
CA SER A 198 1.52 20.30 -20.47
C SER A 198 1.07 19.12 -19.59
N ARG A 199 1.90 18.75 -18.62
CA ARG A 199 1.51 17.81 -17.55
C ARG A 199 0.68 18.47 -16.45
N TRP A 200 0.42 19.74 -16.58
CA TRP A 200 -0.33 20.55 -15.67
C TRP A 200 -1.71 20.82 -16.23
N SER A 201 -2.73 20.65 -15.43
CA SER A 201 -4.11 20.99 -15.75
C SER A 201 -4.63 22.07 -14.79
N GLY A 202 -5.55 22.89 -15.23
CA GLY A 202 -6.14 23.98 -14.47
C GLY A 202 -6.15 25.27 -15.26
N PRO A 203 -6.32 26.43 -14.63
CA PRO A 203 -6.24 26.68 -13.18
C PRO A 203 -7.47 26.21 -12.39
N PHE A 204 -7.22 25.71 -11.17
CA PHE A 204 -8.22 25.36 -10.18
C PHE A 204 -8.16 26.36 -9.02
N SER A 205 -9.27 26.61 -8.34
CA SER A 205 -9.30 27.43 -7.11
C SER A 205 -9.23 26.52 -5.89
N VAL A 206 -8.41 26.91 -4.90
CA VAL A 206 -8.32 26.23 -3.60
C VAL A 206 -9.53 26.58 -2.76
N THR A 207 -10.31 25.57 -2.35
CA THR A 207 -11.48 25.75 -1.48
C THR A 207 -11.18 25.42 -0.02
N HIS A 208 -10.31 24.46 0.24
CA HIS A 208 -9.93 24.09 1.61
C HIS A 208 -8.51 23.50 1.67
N VAL A 209 -7.78 23.81 2.75
CA VAL A 209 -6.44 23.25 3.03
C VAL A 209 -6.52 22.42 4.30
N PHE A 210 -6.12 21.14 4.22
CA PHE A 210 -6.14 20.23 5.36
C PHE A 210 -4.78 20.16 6.05
N PRO A 211 -4.72 20.01 7.39
CA PRO A 211 -3.45 19.95 8.14
C PRO A 211 -2.51 18.82 7.71
N HIS A 212 -3.05 17.74 7.15
CA HIS A 212 -2.28 16.59 6.68
C HIS A 212 -1.74 16.72 5.24
N GLY A 213 -1.74 17.94 4.68
CA GLY A 213 -1.16 18.22 3.36
C GLY A 213 -2.07 17.90 2.17
N ALA A 214 -3.31 17.50 2.39
CA ALA A 214 -4.33 17.45 1.34
C ALA A 214 -4.90 18.86 1.11
N VAL A 215 -5.29 19.13 -0.13
CA VAL A 215 -5.92 20.40 -0.54
C VAL A 215 -7.18 20.06 -1.34
N GLU A 216 -8.26 20.75 -1.05
CA GLU A 216 -9.47 20.65 -1.85
C GLU A 216 -9.46 21.74 -2.91
N ILE A 217 -9.64 21.35 -4.16
CA ILE A 217 -9.62 22.25 -5.30
C ILE A 217 -10.90 22.12 -6.13
N LYS A 218 -11.29 23.18 -6.79
CA LYS A 218 -12.50 23.26 -7.60
C LYS A 218 -12.19 23.87 -8.96
N ALA A 219 -12.67 23.25 -10.04
CA ALA A 219 -12.72 23.88 -11.36
C ALA A 219 -13.82 24.95 -11.38
N ARG A 220 -13.78 25.90 -12.31
CA ARG A 220 -14.72 27.07 -12.39
C ARG A 220 -16.19 26.64 -12.28
N ASN A 221 -16.58 25.54 -12.93
CA ASN A 221 -17.95 24.99 -12.93
C ASN A 221 -18.03 23.55 -12.40
N GLY A 222 -17.02 23.10 -11.63
CA GLY A 222 -16.88 21.71 -11.25
C GLY A 222 -17.25 21.42 -9.79
N ILE A 223 -17.36 20.14 -9.46
CA ILE A 223 -17.51 19.65 -8.10
C ILE A 223 -16.13 19.70 -7.42
N PRO A 224 -16.01 20.20 -6.17
CA PRO A 224 -14.75 20.20 -5.45
C PRO A 224 -14.24 18.78 -5.20
N PHE A 225 -12.92 18.58 -5.28
CA PHE A 225 -12.29 17.29 -5.03
C PHE A 225 -10.96 17.46 -4.31
N LYS A 226 -10.58 16.45 -3.52
CA LYS A 226 -9.38 16.48 -2.68
C LYS A 226 -8.20 15.87 -3.42
N VAL A 227 -7.04 16.55 -3.33
CA VAL A 227 -5.77 16.12 -3.91
C VAL A 227 -4.64 16.32 -2.92
N ASN A 228 -3.49 15.68 -3.17
CA ASN A 228 -2.28 15.94 -2.40
C ASN A 228 -1.66 17.28 -2.82
N GLY A 229 -1.38 18.17 -1.87
CA GLY A 229 -0.75 19.48 -2.10
C GLY A 229 0.60 19.40 -2.84
N GLN A 230 1.36 18.32 -2.68
CA GLN A 230 2.62 18.11 -3.42
C GLN A 230 2.44 18.05 -4.96
N ARG A 231 1.22 17.81 -5.44
CA ARG A 231 0.90 17.79 -6.87
C ARG A 231 0.32 19.11 -7.37
N LEU A 232 0.29 20.10 -6.52
CA LEU A 232 -0.19 21.42 -6.85
C LEU A 232 0.98 22.40 -7.03
N LYS A 233 0.81 23.34 -7.92
CA LYS A 233 1.71 24.47 -8.12
C LYS A 233 0.86 25.73 -8.22
N LEU A 234 1.28 26.81 -7.58
CA LEU A 234 0.63 28.11 -7.71
C LEU A 234 0.64 28.55 -9.19
N TYR A 235 -0.52 28.96 -9.65
CA TYR A 235 -0.68 29.58 -10.95
C TYR A 235 -0.33 31.05 -10.87
N ARG A 236 0.65 31.48 -11.66
CA ARG A 236 1.15 32.87 -11.69
C ARG A 236 0.74 33.64 -12.95
N GLY A 237 -0.27 33.15 -13.69
CA GLY A 237 -0.80 33.83 -14.87
C GLY A 237 -1.63 35.06 -14.50
N SER A 238 -1.66 36.07 -15.37
CA SER A 238 -2.53 37.22 -15.27
C SER A 238 -4.00 36.84 -15.54
N ILE A 239 -4.92 37.69 -15.09
CA ILE A 239 -6.37 37.45 -15.22
C ILE A 239 -6.81 37.44 -16.70
N GLU A 240 -6.00 38.03 -17.58
CA GLU A 240 -6.28 38.16 -19.01
C GLU A 240 -6.04 36.87 -19.83
N ASP A 241 -5.32 35.88 -19.27
CA ASP A 241 -5.11 34.56 -19.93
C ASP A 241 -6.31 33.61 -19.81
N GLU A 242 -7.50 34.12 -19.48
CA GLU A 242 -8.67 33.31 -19.17
C GLU A 242 -9.38 32.69 -20.38
N GLU A 243 -9.03 33.03 -21.61
CA GLU A 243 -9.76 32.60 -22.81
C GLU A 243 -9.21 31.34 -23.49
N GLU A 244 -8.00 30.90 -23.16
CA GLU A 244 -7.51 29.59 -23.62
C GLU A 244 -7.71 28.51 -22.56
N GLU A 245 -8.93 28.00 -22.43
CA GLU A 245 -9.17 26.69 -21.82
C GLU A 245 -8.36 25.66 -22.57
N ILE A 246 -7.29 25.16 -21.97
CA ILE A 246 -6.64 23.92 -22.43
C ILE A 246 -7.65 22.80 -22.25
N SER A 247 -8.51 22.62 -23.22
CA SER A 247 -9.50 21.56 -23.34
C SER A 247 -8.78 20.23 -23.29
N LEU A 248 -8.81 19.59 -22.12
CA LEU A 248 -8.46 18.18 -21.97
C LEU A 248 -9.58 17.36 -22.61
N GLN A 249 -9.50 17.11 -23.91
CA GLN A 249 -10.30 16.09 -24.53
C GLN A 249 -10.02 14.77 -23.82
N THR A 250 -11.01 14.29 -23.10
CA THR A 250 -11.12 12.93 -22.59
C THR A 250 -10.93 11.98 -23.78
N VAL A 251 -9.78 11.34 -23.84
CA VAL A 251 -9.61 10.18 -24.72
C VAL A 251 -10.32 9.02 -24.03
N ASN A 252 -11.61 8.89 -24.35
CA ASN A 252 -12.32 7.63 -24.22
C ASN A 252 -11.81 6.71 -25.34
N LYS A 253 -11.02 5.71 -24.94
CA LYS A 253 -10.95 4.37 -25.57
C LYS A 253 -10.13 3.45 -24.67
#